data_4f16d9678f6ed3b82747769d0c75a6e3
#
_entry.id   4f16d9678f6ed3b82747769d0c75a6e3
#
_cell.length_a   1.000
_cell.length_b   1.000
_cell.length_c   1.000
_cell.angle_alpha   90.00
_cell.angle_beta   90.00
_cell.angle_gamma   90.00
#
_symmetry.space_group_name_H-M   'P 1'
#
loop_
_entity.id
_entity.type
_entity.pdbx_description
1 polymer ?
#
loop_
_entity_poly.entity_id
_entity_poly.type
_entity_poly.pdbx_seq_one_letter_code
_entity_poly.pdbx_strand_id
1 'polypeptide(L)'
;IWWLSGMSWTNIYLPITTSLLLAATMSSTDSASVFAILRSQKMNLKHNLRPMLELESGSNDPMAYMLTIVLIQFIQSAGMGVGAIAASFIIQFIVGAAAGYVLGKLAIRMLNKLNIDNQALYPILLLAFVFFTFSITDLLKGNGYLAVYIAGIMVGNNKIMHRKDIYTFMDGLTWLFQIIMFLMLGLLVNPHEMIEVAVVALLIGVFMIVIGRPLSVFLCLLPFRKITLKSRLFVSWVGLRGAVPIIFATYPVVANVEGSNMIFNIVFFITIVSLIVQGTSVSFVARLLHLSTPLEKTGNDFGVELPEEIDTDLSDMTITMEMLNEADT
;
A
#
# COMPACT_ATOMS: atom_id res chain seq x y z
N ILE A 1 12.75 -9.69 -16.36
CA ILE A 1 11.62 -10.61 -16.64
C ILE A 1 11.77 -11.18 -18.05
N TRP A 2 11.79 -10.37 -19.11
CA TRP A 2 11.93 -10.79 -20.50
C TRP A 2 13.11 -11.76 -20.74
N TRP A 3 14.30 -11.45 -20.25
CA TRP A 3 15.47 -12.31 -20.36
C TRP A 3 15.32 -13.63 -19.61
N LEU A 4 14.72 -13.61 -18.41
CA LEU A 4 14.48 -14.81 -17.60
C LEU A 4 13.46 -15.76 -18.28
N SER A 5 12.39 -15.21 -18.87
CA SER A 5 11.40 -16.01 -19.58
C SER A 5 11.91 -16.59 -20.91
N GLY A 6 12.97 -16.01 -21.49
CA GLY A 6 13.58 -16.48 -22.74
C GLY A 6 14.63 -17.59 -22.56
N MET A 7 14.85 -18.09 -21.34
CA MET A 7 15.78 -19.20 -21.10
C MET A 7 15.19 -20.52 -21.60
N SER A 8 16.04 -21.39 -22.16
CA SER A 8 15.64 -22.65 -22.83
C SER A 8 14.91 -23.68 -21.94
N TRP A 9 14.96 -23.51 -20.64
CA TRP A 9 14.31 -24.37 -19.64
C TRP A 9 13.02 -23.77 -19.06
N THR A 10 12.67 -22.53 -19.44
CA THR A 10 11.38 -21.95 -19.19
C THR A 10 10.51 -22.19 -20.43
N ASN A 11 9.49 -23.03 -20.34
CA ASN A 11 8.59 -23.30 -21.49
C ASN A 11 7.67 -22.11 -21.83
N ILE A 12 7.89 -20.94 -21.23
CA ILE A 12 7.05 -19.75 -21.36
C ILE A 12 7.92 -18.57 -21.79
N TYR A 13 7.64 -18.02 -22.96
CA TYR A 13 8.27 -16.80 -23.45
C TYR A 13 7.34 -15.60 -23.30
N LEU A 14 7.78 -14.57 -22.57
CA LEU A 14 7.07 -13.32 -22.39
C LEU A 14 7.67 -12.25 -23.32
N PRO A 15 6.95 -11.73 -24.32
CA PRO A 15 7.36 -10.57 -25.09
C PRO A 15 7.74 -9.39 -24.19
N ILE A 16 8.53 -8.45 -24.68
CA ILE A 16 8.99 -7.31 -23.89
C ILE A 16 7.84 -6.45 -23.36
N THR A 17 6.80 -6.27 -24.15
CA THR A 17 5.58 -5.52 -23.78
C THR A 17 4.83 -6.21 -22.62
N THR A 18 4.62 -7.51 -22.72
CA THR A 18 4.01 -8.34 -21.68
C THR A 18 4.87 -8.37 -20.40
N SER A 19 6.20 -8.44 -20.57
CA SER A 19 7.15 -8.38 -19.45
C SER A 19 7.12 -7.02 -18.74
N LEU A 20 6.97 -5.92 -19.47
CA LEU A 20 6.80 -4.58 -18.90
C LEU A 20 5.46 -4.46 -18.15
N LEU A 21 4.39 -5.00 -18.73
CA LEU A 21 3.08 -5.02 -18.10
C LEU A 21 3.08 -5.82 -16.80
N LEU A 22 3.69 -7.02 -16.80
CA LEU A 22 3.90 -7.81 -15.60
C LEU A 22 4.74 -7.05 -14.55
N ALA A 23 5.79 -6.36 -14.96
CA ALA A 23 6.60 -5.55 -14.04
C ALA A 23 5.82 -4.37 -13.46
N ALA A 24 4.97 -3.72 -14.26
CA ALA A 24 4.12 -2.62 -13.82
C ALA A 24 3.10 -3.07 -12.77
N THR A 25 2.36 -4.15 -13.04
CA THR A 25 1.38 -4.71 -12.08
C THR A 25 2.04 -5.15 -10.78
N MET A 26 3.27 -5.67 -10.85
CA MET A 26 4.05 -6.14 -9.69
C MET A 26 4.82 -5.03 -8.96
N SER A 27 4.76 -3.77 -9.38
CA SER A 27 5.55 -2.68 -8.77
C SER A 27 4.98 -2.19 -7.44
N SER A 28 3.70 -2.43 -7.16
CA SER A 28 3.04 -2.12 -5.89
C SER A 28 3.56 -2.99 -4.74
N THR A 29 3.64 -2.41 -3.54
CA THR A 29 4.04 -3.09 -2.28
C THR A 29 3.02 -2.79 -1.18
N ASP A 30 2.88 -3.70 -0.23
CA ASP A 30 1.89 -3.62 0.85
C ASP A 30 2.56 -3.37 2.21
N SER A 31 2.64 -2.12 2.62
CA SER A 31 3.14 -1.74 3.94
C SER A 31 2.14 -2.01 5.07
N ALA A 32 0.83 -2.01 4.78
CA ALA A 32 -0.20 -2.24 5.79
C ALA A 32 -0.09 -3.65 6.38
N SER A 33 0.07 -4.66 5.54
CA SER A 33 0.32 -6.04 5.98
C SER A 33 1.61 -6.17 6.78
N VAL A 34 2.67 -5.46 6.39
CA VAL A 34 3.94 -5.44 7.15
C VAL A 34 3.70 -4.92 8.57
N PHE A 35 2.99 -3.79 8.72
CA PHE A 35 2.72 -3.24 10.04
C PHE A 35 1.74 -4.07 10.85
N ALA A 36 0.79 -4.74 10.22
CA ALA A 36 -0.09 -5.69 10.90
C ALA A 36 0.73 -6.84 11.51
N ILE A 37 1.69 -7.40 10.76
CA ILE A 37 2.60 -8.45 11.24
C ILE A 37 3.48 -7.94 12.39
N LEU A 38 4.05 -6.74 12.28
CA LEU A 38 4.90 -6.17 13.32
C LEU A 38 4.11 -5.87 14.61
N ARG A 39 2.88 -5.34 14.48
CA ARG A 39 1.99 -5.08 15.63
C ARG A 39 1.58 -6.38 16.34
N SER A 40 1.27 -7.44 15.61
CA SER A 40 0.93 -8.74 16.21
C SER A 40 2.07 -9.31 17.06
N GLN A 41 3.32 -8.95 16.70
CA GLN A 41 4.54 -9.31 17.44
C GLN A 41 4.94 -8.26 18.49
N LYS A 42 4.10 -7.24 18.77
CA LYS A 42 4.37 -6.13 19.70
C LYS A 42 5.68 -5.41 19.40
N MET A 43 5.99 -5.22 18.12
CA MET A 43 7.24 -4.60 17.64
C MET A 43 6.96 -3.30 16.89
N ASN A 44 7.84 -2.32 17.10
CA ASN A 44 7.92 -1.10 16.33
C ASN A 44 9.30 -1.01 15.63
N LEU A 45 9.48 -0.05 14.72
CA LEU A 45 10.69 0.12 13.92
C LEU A 45 11.42 1.41 14.29
N LYS A 46 12.76 1.34 14.36
CA LYS A 46 13.68 2.50 14.53
C LYS A 46 13.78 3.34 13.25
N HIS A 47 14.40 4.52 13.39
CA HIS A 47 14.84 5.38 12.29
C HIS A 47 13.73 5.85 11.35
N ASN A 48 12.51 6.07 11.87
CA ASN A 48 11.36 6.51 11.06
C ASN A 48 11.09 5.61 9.83
N LEU A 49 11.40 4.31 9.96
CA LEU A 49 11.18 3.36 8.87
C LEU A 49 9.70 3.18 8.57
N ARG A 50 8.84 3.31 9.60
CA ARG A 50 7.39 3.19 9.41
C ARG A 50 6.83 4.25 8.46
N PRO A 51 7.00 5.57 8.70
CA PRO A 51 6.54 6.59 7.75
C PRO A 51 7.14 6.45 6.36
N MET A 52 8.40 5.98 6.26
CA MET A 52 9.06 5.78 4.98
C MET A 52 8.41 4.65 4.17
N LEU A 53 8.09 3.53 4.80
CA LEU A 53 7.40 2.41 4.15
C LEU A 53 5.95 2.75 3.80
N GLU A 54 5.25 3.52 4.66
CA GLU A 54 3.90 4.03 4.37
C GLU A 54 3.90 4.97 3.15
N LEU A 55 4.86 5.88 3.08
CA LEU A 55 5.01 6.79 1.94
C LEU A 55 5.36 6.02 0.66
N GLU A 56 6.25 5.04 0.75
CA GLU A 56 6.63 4.21 -0.39
C GLU A 56 5.43 3.46 -0.95
N SER A 57 4.71 2.72 -0.10
CA SER A 57 3.54 1.94 -0.50
C SER A 57 2.43 2.85 -1.07
N GLY A 58 2.11 3.95 -0.39
CA GLY A 58 1.09 4.88 -0.86
C GLY A 58 1.42 5.60 -2.16
N SER A 59 2.71 5.76 -2.49
CA SER A 59 3.12 6.38 -3.75
C SER A 59 3.30 5.39 -4.89
N ASN A 60 3.70 4.14 -4.61
CA ASN A 60 3.92 3.16 -5.66
C ASN A 60 2.62 2.58 -6.23
N ASP A 61 1.53 2.51 -5.45
CA ASP A 61 0.23 2.03 -5.92
C ASP A 61 -0.36 2.89 -7.05
N PRO A 62 -0.47 4.22 -6.93
CA PRO A 62 -0.89 5.08 -8.03
C PRO A 62 0.02 4.97 -9.26
N MET A 63 1.34 4.83 -9.05
CA MET A 63 2.29 4.70 -10.14
C MET A 63 2.16 3.35 -10.87
N ALA A 64 1.97 2.26 -10.13
CA ALA A 64 1.73 0.94 -10.68
C ALA A 64 0.44 0.91 -11.51
N TYR A 65 -0.64 1.52 -11.02
CA TYR A 65 -1.88 1.68 -11.76
C TYR A 65 -1.67 2.45 -13.07
N MET A 66 -1.03 3.63 -13.01
CA MET A 66 -0.75 4.45 -14.19
C MET A 66 0.04 3.68 -15.25
N LEU A 67 1.13 3.03 -14.83
CA LEU A 67 1.96 2.24 -15.74
C LEU A 67 1.17 1.09 -16.36
N THR A 68 0.35 0.40 -15.58
CA THR A 68 -0.49 -0.71 -16.06
C THR A 68 -1.47 -0.22 -17.12
N ILE A 69 -2.23 0.85 -16.86
CA ILE A 69 -3.22 1.39 -17.80
C ILE A 69 -2.55 1.93 -19.08
N VAL A 70 -1.45 2.65 -18.94
CA VAL A 70 -0.71 3.19 -20.09
C VAL A 70 -0.13 2.07 -20.96
N LEU A 71 0.39 1.00 -20.37
CA LEU A 71 0.90 -0.16 -21.11
C LEU A 71 -0.21 -0.96 -21.80
N ILE A 72 -1.38 -1.10 -21.15
CA ILE A 72 -2.55 -1.71 -21.81
C ILE A 72 -2.96 -0.90 -23.05
N GLN A 73 -3.06 0.43 -22.91
CA GLN A 73 -3.37 1.32 -24.03
C GLN A 73 -2.33 1.20 -25.15
N PHE A 74 -1.04 1.11 -24.81
CA PHE A 74 0.03 0.91 -25.78
C PHE A 74 -0.08 -0.42 -26.55
N ILE A 75 -0.40 -1.50 -25.84
CA ILE A 75 -0.55 -2.83 -26.45
C ILE A 75 -1.77 -2.87 -27.38
N GLN A 76 -2.88 -2.24 -26.97
CA GLN A 76 -4.14 -2.24 -27.75
C GLN A 76 -4.13 -1.27 -28.94
N SER A 77 -3.39 -0.18 -28.83
CA SER A 77 -3.34 0.86 -29.86
C SER A 77 -2.14 0.64 -30.76
N ALA A 78 -2.31 -0.16 -31.80
CA ALA A 78 -1.28 -0.36 -32.82
C ALA A 78 -0.91 0.98 -33.46
N GLY A 79 0.26 1.55 -33.08
CA GLY A 79 0.78 2.79 -33.65
C GLY A 79 0.85 4.00 -32.72
N MET A 80 0.50 3.86 -31.44
CA MET A 80 0.69 4.95 -30.46
C MET A 80 2.20 5.21 -30.27
N GLY A 81 2.64 6.41 -30.62
CA GLY A 81 4.04 6.82 -30.45
C GLY A 81 4.43 6.98 -28.97
N VAL A 82 5.70 6.81 -28.66
CA VAL A 82 6.26 6.98 -27.31
C VAL A 82 5.90 8.35 -26.70
N GLY A 83 5.83 9.39 -27.53
CA GLY A 83 5.41 10.73 -27.09
C GLY A 83 3.97 10.79 -26.57
N ALA A 84 3.03 10.06 -27.19
CA ALA A 84 1.64 10.03 -26.74
C ALA A 84 1.51 9.27 -25.40
N ILE A 85 2.31 8.21 -25.21
CA ILE A 85 2.40 7.47 -23.93
C ILE A 85 2.90 8.38 -22.83
N ALA A 86 4.01 9.08 -23.05
CA ALA A 86 4.56 10.03 -22.10
C ALA A 86 3.57 11.15 -21.75
N ALA A 87 2.88 11.69 -22.76
CA ALA A 87 1.85 12.70 -22.57
C ALA A 87 0.67 12.19 -21.72
N SER A 88 0.18 10.97 -22.00
CA SER A 88 -0.88 10.34 -21.22
C SER A 88 -0.47 10.17 -19.75
N PHE A 89 0.76 9.71 -19.51
CA PHE A 89 1.30 9.56 -18.16
C PHE A 89 1.36 10.91 -17.41
N ILE A 90 1.88 11.94 -18.05
CA ILE A 90 1.98 13.29 -17.47
C ILE A 90 0.59 13.87 -17.16
N ILE A 91 -0.36 13.73 -18.08
CA ILE A 91 -1.74 14.21 -17.90
C ILE A 91 -2.39 13.49 -16.70
N GLN A 92 -2.31 12.16 -16.64
CA GLN A 92 -2.85 11.39 -15.52
C GLN A 92 -2.25 11.83 -14.18
N PHE A 93 -0.95 12.11 -14.15
CA PHE A 93 -0.27 12.57 -12.94
C PHE A 93 -0.72 13.97 -12.53
N ILE A 94 -0.69 14.96 -13.45
CA ILE A 94 -1.05 16.35 -13.15
C ILE A 94 -2.52 16.47 -12.75
N VAL A 95 -3.43 15.86 -13.52
CA VAL A 95 -4.87 15.90 -13.25
C VAL A 95 -5.18 15.18 -11.92
N GLY A 96 -4.56 14.02 -11.68
CA GLY A 96 -4.71 13.28 -10.43
C GLY A 96 -4.25 14.10 -9.22
N ALA A 97 -3.07 14.72 -9.29
CA ALA A 97 -2.54 15.54 -8.22
C ALA A 97 -3.39 16.79 -7.95
N ALA A 98 -3.80 17.49 -9.00
CA ALA A 98 -4.63 18.70 -8.89
C ALA A 98 -6.03 18.38 -8.32
N ALA A 99 -6.67 17.33 -8.83
CA ALA A 99 -7.97 16.87 -8.34
C ALA A 99 -7.89 16.45 -6.87
N GLY A 100 -6.87 15.66 -6.49
CA GLY A 100 -6.66 15.23 -5.11
C GLY A 100 -6.48 16.42 -4.15
N TYR A 101 -5.72 17.44 -4.56
CA TYR A 101 -5.53 18.64 -3.75
C TYR A 101 -6.84 19.44 -3.59
N VAL A 102 -7.56 19.68 -4.68
CA VAL A 102 -8.81 20.47 -4.66
C VAL A 102 -9.90 19.75 -3.87
N LEU A 103 -10.12 18.47 -4.17
CA LEU A 103 -11.16 17.66 -3.52
C LEU A 103 -10.81 17.33 -2.08
N GLY A 104 -9.52 17.15 -1.74
CA GLY A 104 -9.07 17.01 -0.36
C GLY A 104 -9.36 18.27 0.48
N LYS A 105 -9.11 19.45 -0.06
CA LYS A 105 -9.51 20.72 0.59
C LYS A 105 -11.03 20.82 0.77
N LEU A 106 -11.79 20.38 -0.23
CA LEU A 106 -13.25 20.38 -0.16
C LEU A 106 -13.74 19.44 0.94
N ALA A 107 -13.19 18.22 1.01
CA ALA A 107 -13.52 17.24 2.04
C ALA A 107 -13.26 17.78 3.45
N ILE A 108 -12.09 18.38 3.70
CA ILE A 108 -11.75 19.00 5.00
C ILE A 108 -12.75 20.11 5.35
N ARG A 109 -13.09 20.98 4.39
CA ARG A 109 -14.06 22.05 4.63
C ARG A 109 -15.45 21.51 4.95
N MET A 110 -15.88 20.47 4.25
CA MET A 110 -17.19 19.88 4.47
C MET A 110 -17.26 19.14 5.80
N LEU A 111 -16.24 18.35 6.15
CA LEU A 111 -16.16 17.66 7.44
C LEU A 111 -16.21 18.64 8.63
N ASN A 112 -15.59 19.82 8.49
CA ASN A 112 -15.54 20.82 9.58
C ASN A 112 -16.70 21.84 9.57
N LYS A 113 -17.44 21.99 8.45
CA LYS A 113 -18.56 22.94 8.38
C LYS A 113 -19.93 22.31 8.53
N LEU A 114 -20.07 21.04 8.12
CA LEU A 114 -21.35 20.34 8.27
C LEU A 114 -21.52 19.98 9.73
N ASN A 115 -22.62 20.47 10.32
CA ASN A 115 -23.05 20.06 11.66
C ASN A 115 -24.10 18.97 11.51
N ILE A 116 -23.63 17.72 11.53
CA ILE A 116 -24.50 16.53 11.38
C ILE A 116 -24.80 16.02 12.79
N ASP A 117 -26.08 15.93 13.16
CA ASP A 117 -26.51 15.50 14.49
C ASP A 117 -26.02 14.08 14.84
N ASN A 118 -25.95 13.21 13.85
CA ASN A 118 -25.47 11.83 14.04
C ASN A 118 -23.98 11.71 13.67
N GLN A 119 -23.12 11.58 14.67
CA GLN A 119 -21.66 11.45 14.52
C GLN A 119 -21.23 10.27 13.65
N ALA A 120 -22.01 9.18 13.63
CA ALA A 120 -21.70 8.00 12.80
C ALA A 120 -21.76 8.28 11.29
N LEU A 121 -22.35 9.39 10.85
CA LEU A 121 -22.41 9.78 9.45
C LEU A 121 -21.11 10.43 8.93
N TYR A 122 -20.23 10.94 9.79
CA TYR A 122 -18.97 11.55 9.35
C TYR A 122 -18.03 10.56 8.64
N PRO A 123 -17.81 9.33 9.14
CA PRO A 123 -17.04 8.32 8.41
C PRO A 123 -17.66 7.97 7.05
N ILE A 124 -18.99 7.87 6.99
CA ILE A 124 -19.72 7.57 5.74
C ILE A 124 -19.57 8.73 4.74
N LEU A 125 -19.63 9.98 5.22
CA LEU A 125 -19.38 11.15 4.39
C LEU A 125 -17.96 11.13 3.81
N LEU A 126 -16.95 10.81 4.62
CA LEU A 126 -15.58 10.69 4.13
C LEU A 126 -15.46 9.57 3.09
N LEU A 127 -16.08 8.41 3.32
CA LEU A 127 -16.11 7.32 2.35
C LEU A 127 -16.76 7.75 1.02
N ALA A 128 -17.86 8.49 1.08
CA ALA A 128 -18.49 9.07 -0.11
C ALA A 128 -17.54 10.01 -0.86
N PHE A 129 -16.75 10.82 -0.12
CA PHE A 129 -15.72 11.67 -0.73
C PHE A 129 -14.59 10.87 -1.38
N VAL A 130 -14.20 9.72 -0.84
CA VAL A 130 -13.21 8.83 -1.46
C VAL A 130 -13.70 8.38 -2.83
N PHE A 131 -14.91 7.82 -2.91
CA PHE A 131 -15.49 7.38 -4.18
C PHE A 131 -15.73 8.54 -5.16
N PHE A 132 -16.21 9.67 -4.67
CA PHE A 132 -16.40 10.87 -5.48
C PHE A 132 -15.09 11.38 -6.07
N THR A 133 -14.03 11.45 -5.24
CA THR A 133 -12.70 11.89 -5.67
C THR A 133 -12.14 10.96 -6.74
N PHE A 134 -12.23 9.64 -6.53
CA PHE A 134 -11.79 8.66 -7.51
C PHE A 134 -12.55 8.81 -8.83
N SER A 135 -13.87 8.79 -8.79
CA SER A 135 -14.72 8.78 -9.98
C SER A 135 -14.61 10.07 -10.81
N ILE A 136 -14.60 11.24 -10.16
CA ILE A 136 -14.44 12.53 -10.85
C ILE A 136 -13.05 12.63 -11.50
N THR A 137 -12.02 12.18 -10.81
CA THR A 137 -10.65 12.23 -11.36
C THR A 137 -10.50 11.30 -12.55
N ASP A 138 -11.06 10.09 -12.47
CA ASP A 138 -11.05 9.12 -13.57
C ASP A 138 -11.83 9.65 -14.79
N LEU A 139 -13.00 10.27 -14.57
CA LEU A 139 -13.79 10.93 -15.62
C LEU A 139 -12.99 12.01 -16.34
N LEU A 140 -12.15 12.75 -15.62
CA LEU A 140 -11.24 13.77 -16.17
C LEU A 140 -9.96 13.18 -16.78
N LYS A 141 -9.88 11.85 -16.94
CA LYS A 141 -8.71 11.09 -17.40
C LYS A 141 -7.45 11.32 -16.54
N GLY A 142 -7.64 11.65 -15.27
CA GLY A 142 -6.60 11.70 -14.25
C GLY A 142 -6.43 10.35 -13.54
N ASN A 143 -5.39 10.23 -12.72
CA ASN A 143 -5.23 9.05 -11.87
C ASN A 143 -6.07 9.18 -10.59
N GLY A 144 -7.18 8.43 -10.48
CA GLY A 144 -8.07 8.41 -9.32
C GLY A 144 -7.38 7.92 -8.04
N TYR A 145 -6.49 6.94 -8.13
CA TYR A 145 -5.71 6.45 -6.98
C TYR A 145 -4.79 7.54 -6.41
N LEU A 146 -4.07 8.26 -7.29
CA LEU A 146 -3.23 9.38 -6.89
C LEU A 146 -4.05 10.50 -6.22
N ALA A 147 -5.21 10.81 -6.78
CA ALA A 147 -6.08 11.84 -6.24
C ALA A 147 -6.60 11.48 -4.84
N VAL A 148 -7.06 10.25 -4.64
CA VAL A 148 -7.52 9.76 -3.33
C VAL A 148 -6.36 9.73 -2.33
N TYR A 149 -5.17 9.31 -2.74
CA TYR A 149 -3.98 9.29 -1.89
C TYR A 149 -3.61 10.71 -1.41
N ILE A 150 -3.54 11.68 -2.32
CA ILE A 150 -3.24 13.08 -1.95
C ILE A 150 -4.34 13.67 -1.06
N ALA A 151 -5.61 13.42 -1.39
CA ALA A 151 -6.73 13.86 -0.56
C ALA A 151 -6.67 13.24 0.84
N GLY A 152 -6.32 11.95 0.95
CA GLY A 152 -6.13 11.24 2.20
C GLY A 152 -5.01 11.83 3.07
N ILE A 153 -3.85 12.14 2.47
CA ILE A 153 -2.75 12.83 3.17
C ILE A 153 -3.22 14.20 3.70
N MET A 154 -3.96 14.93 2.90
CA MET A 154 -4.47 16.25 3.30
C MET A 154 -5.46 16.15 4.47
N VAL A 155 -6.41 15.23 4.41
CA VAL A 155 -7.38 14.97 5.47
C VAL A 155 -6.67 14.52 6.75
N GLY A 156 -5.71 13.58 6.62
CA GLY A 156 -4.96 13.04 7.75
C GLY A 156 -4.07 14.06 8.48
N ASN A 157 -3.53 15.05 7.74
CA ASN A 157 -2.65 16.08 8.30
C ASN A 157 -3.39 17.33 8.80
N ASN A 158 -4.71 17.41 8.62
CA ASN A 158 -5.50 18.54 9.09
C ASN A 158 -6.36 18.14 10.30
N LYS A 159 -6.72 19.13 11.12
CA LYS A 159 -7.69 18.94 12.19
C LYS A 159 -9.08 18.77 11.57
N ILE A 160 -9.71 17.64 11.83
CA ILE A 160 -11.06 17.32 11.37
C ILE A 160 -11.93 16.95 12.57
N MET A 161 -13.23 17.29 12.52
CA MET A 161 -14.19 16.88 13.54
C MET A 161 -14.36 15.36 13.53
N HIS A 162 -14.61 14.76 14.70
CA HIS A 162 -14.82 13.33 14.89
C HIS A 162 -13.71 12.43 14.32
N ARG A 163 -12.45 12.90 14.43
CA ARG A 163 -11.27 12.24 13.89
C ARG A 163 -11.16 10.78 14.35
N LYS A 164 -11.37 10.54 15.67
CA LYS A 164 -11.26 9.20 16.26
C LYS A 164 -12.27 8.22 15.65
N ASP A 165 -13.53 8.64 15.53
CA ASP A 165 -14.59 7.80 14.95
C ASP A 165 -14.33 7.46 13.50
N ILE A 166 -13.87 8.47 12.73
CA ILE A 166 -13.48 8.29 11.33
C ILE A 166 -12.35 7.28 11.19
N TYR A 167 -11.28 7.39 12.01
CA TYR A 167 -10.16 6.44 11.95
C TYR A 167 -10.58 5.03 12.34
N THR A 168 -11.34 4.87 13.42
CA THR A 168 -11.81 3.55 13.87
C THR A 168 -12.68 2.87 12.82
N PHE A 169 -13.58 3.64 12.20
CA PHE A 169 -14.43 3.11 11.12
C PHE A 169 -13.62 2.73 9.88
N MET A 170 -12.69 3.60 9.46
CA MET A 170 -11.85 3.34 8.28
C MET A 170 -10.92 2.16 8.49
N ASP A 171 -10.36 1.98 9.68
CA ASP A 171 -9.55 0.80 10.02
C ASP A 171 -10.39 -0.49 9.91
N GLY A 172 -11.58 -0.52 10.51
CA GLY A 172 -12.48 -1.67 10.41
C GLY A 172 -12.89 -1.98 8.97
N LEU A 173 -13.22 -0.95 8.20
CA LEU A 173 -13.59 -1.08 6.79
C LEU A 173 -12.42 -1.60 5.94
N THR A 174 -11.20 -1.15 6.21
CA THR A 174 -10.00 -1.62 5.52
C THR A 174 -9.79 -3.12 5.75
N TRP A 175 -9.92 -3.59 6.98
CA TRP A 175 -9.84 -5.02 7.30
C TRP A 175 -10.94 -5.83 6.59
N LEU A 176 -12.18 -5.35 6.62
CA LEU A 176 -13.30 -6.00 5.95
C LEU A 176 -13.04 -6.13 4.43
N PHE A 177 -12.66 -5.04 3.78
CA PHE A 177 -12.38 -5.06 2.34
C PHE A 177 -11.18 -5.94 2.01
N GLN A 178 -10.15 -5.96 2.85
CA GLN A 178 -8.99 -6.83 2.64
C GLN A 178 -9.38 -8.31 2.68
N ILE A 179 -10.22 -8.72 3.64
CA ILE A 179 -10.74 -10.10 3.72
C ILE A 179 -11.57 -10.45 2.48
N ILE A 180 -12.54 -9.60 2.13
CA ILE A 180 -13.41 -9.80 0.96
C ILE A 180 -12.56 -9.90 -0.31
N MET A 181 -11.59 -9.02 -0.47
CA MET A 181 -10.72 -8.95 -1.63
C MET A 181 -9.89 -10.24 -1.77
N PHE A 182 -9.22 -10.71 -0.72
CA PHE A 182 -8.46 -11.96 -0.78
C PHE A 182 -9.35 -13.17 -1.05
N LEU A 183 -10.57 -13.18 -0.47
CA LEU A 183 -11.55 -14.24 -0.74
C LEU A 183 -11.95 -14.26 -2.21
N MET A 184 -12.34 -13.10 -2.77
CA MET A 184 -12.77 -12.98 -4.17
C MET A 184 -11.63 -13.34 -5.13
N LEU A 185 -10.41 -12.84 -4.87
CA LEU A 185 -9.24 -13.16 -5.69
C LEU A 185 -8.87 -14.64 -5.61
N GLY A 186 -9.01 -15.26 -4.43
CA GLY A 186 -8.81 -16.70 -4.26
C GLY A 186 -9.81 -17.55 -5.05
N LEU A 187 -11.06 -17.10 -5.15
CA LEU A 187 -12.10 -17.78 -5.94
C LEU A 187 -11.90 -17.61 -7.47
N LEU A 188 -11.22 -16.55 -7.89
CA LEU A 188 -10.97 -16.26 -9.30
C LEU A 188 -9.84 -17.14 -9.88
N VAL A 189 -8.98 -17.68 -9.02
CA VAL A 189 -7.81 -18.44 -9.45
C VAL A 189 -8.16 -19.87 -9.81
N ASN A 190 -7.60 -20.35 -10.94
CA ASN A 190 -7.58 -21.75 -11.31
C ASN A 190 -6.25 -22.40 -10.87
N PRO A 191 -6.25 -23.26 -9.82
CA PRO A 191 -5.01 -23.84 -9.32
C PRO A 191 -4.25 -24.68 -10.36
N HIS A 192 -4.96 -25.28 -11.32
CA HIS A 192 -4.35 -26.10 -12.36
C HIS A 192 -3.45 -25.28 -13.29
N GLU A 193 -3.93 -24.12 -13.71
CA GLU A 193 -3.17 -23.18 -14.55
C GLU A 193 -1.98 -22.54 -13.81
N MET A 194 -2.09 -22.42 -12.48
CA MET A 194 -0.98 -21.92 -11.66
C MET A 194 0.22 -22.85 -11.66
N ILE A 195 -0.01 -24.17 -11.70
CA ILE A 195 1.09 -25.15 -11.70
C ILE A 195 1.91 -25.03 -12.97
N GLU A 196 1.28 -24.76 -14.11
CA GLU A 196 1.95 -24.59 -15.39
C GLU A 196 2.92 -23.40 -15.42
N VAL A 197 2.57 -22.31 -14.72
CA VAL A 197 3.40 -21.10 -14.65
C VAL A 197 4.32 -21.07 -13.43
N ALA A 198 4.22 -22.04 -12.53
CA ALA A 198 4.85 -22.01 -11.19
C ALA A 198 6.38 -21.84 -11.26
N VAL A 199 7.06 -22.52 -12.16
CA VAL A 199 8.53 -22.47 -12.30
C VAL A 199 8.98 -21.06 -12.72
N VAL A 200 8.35 -20.52 -13.76
CA VAL A 200 8.67 -19.17 -14.27
C VAL A 200 8.30 -18.10 -13.25
N ALA A 201 7.14 -18.24 -12.62
CA ALA A 201 6.69 -17.33 -11.57
C ALA A 201 7.64 -17.34 -10.35
N LEU A 202 8.11 -18.52 -9.93
CA LEU A 202 9.07 -18.64 -8.83
C LEU A 202 10.39 -17.94 -9.17
N LEU A 203 10.92 -18.15 -10.38
CA LEU A 203 12.17 -17.51 -10.81
C LEU A 203 12.05 -16.00 -10.88
N ILE A 204 10.95 -15.50 -11.48
CA ILE A 204 10.69 -14.07 -11.54
C ILE A 204 10.51 -13.51 -10.13
N GLY A 205 9.77 -14.20 -9.27
CA GLY A 205 9.56 -13.80 -7.87
C GLY A 205 10.86 -13.70 -7.08
N VAL A 206 11.70 -14.75 -7.14
CA VAL A 206 13.02 -14.75 -6.48
C VAL A 206 13.92 -13.64 -7.04
N PHE A 207 13.95 -13.47 -8.36
CA PHE A 207 14.71 -12.38 -8.98
C PHE A 207 14.22 -11.01 -8.50
N MET A 208 12.92 -10.79 -8.41
CA MET A 208 12.35 -9.53 -7.95
C MET A 208 12.66 -9.27 -6.49
N ILE A 209 12.60 -10.27 -5.62
CA ILE A 209 12.86 -10.14 -4.18
C ILE A 209 14.37 -9.93 -3.93
N VAL A 210 15.23 -10.69 -4.59
CA VAL A 210 16.67 -10.74 -4.27
C VAL A 210 17.49 -9.70 -5.03
N ILE A 211 17.08 -9.36 -6.25
CA ILE A 211 17.85 -8.47 -7.13
C ILE A 211 17.04 -7.20 -7.45
N GLY A 212 15.84 -7.33 -7.97
CA GLY A 212 15.05 -6.20 -8.45
C GLY A 212 14.75 -5.18 -7.34
N ARG A 213 14.26 -5.66 -6.22
CA ARG A 213 13.90 -4.82 -5.07
C ARG A 213 15.11 -4.17 -4.40
N PRO A 214 16.18 -4.90 -4.02
CA PRO A 214 17.38 -4.27 -3.49
C PRO A 214 17.97 -3.22 -4.44
N LEU A 215 18.09 -3.53 -5.73
CA LEU A 215 18.64 -2.60 -6.71
C LEU A 215 17.83 -1.29 -6.75
N SER A 216 16.51 -1.37 -6.82
CA SER A 216 15.64 -0.19 -6.83
C SER A 216 15.76 0.64 -5.55
N VAL A 217 15.72 -0.01 -4.38
CA VAL A 217 15.84 0.67 -3.09
C VAL A 217 17.20 1.34 -2.92
N PHE A 218 18.28 0.64 -3.27
CA PHE A 218 19.63 1.22 -3.16
C PHE A 218 19.81 2.40 -4.12
N LEU A 219 19.30 2.32 -5.35
CA LEU A 219 19.36 3.43 -6.31
C LEU A 219 18.53 4.64 -5.86
N CYS A 220 17.28 4.41 -5.42
CA CYS A 220 16.40 5.49 -4.96
C CYS A 220 16.91 6.16 -3.67
N LEU A 221 17.49 5.38 -2.75
CA LEU A 221 17.99 5.90 -1.48
C LEU A 221 19.46 6.37 -1.56
N LEU A 222 20.11 6.29 -2.73
CA LEU A 222 21.49 6.73 -2.93
C LEU A 222 21.72 8.18 -2.49
N PRO A 223 20.84 9.15 -2.83
CA PRO A 223 21.02 10.56 -2.44
C PRO A 223 20.89 10.79 -0.93
N PHE A 224 20.16 9.92 -0.22
CA PHE A 224 19.84 10.06 1.19
C PHE A 224 20.89 9.42 2.10
N ARG A 225 22.03 10.08 2.28
CA ARG A 225 23.19 9.58 3.04
C ARG A 225 22.91 9.32 4.54
N LYS A 226 21.87 9.93 5.11
CA LYS A 226 21.47 9.74 6.52
C LYS A 226 20.82 8.37 6.79
N ILE A 227 20.35 7.68 5.77
CA ILE A 227 19.70 6.37 5.91
C ILE A 227 20.79 5.31 6.03
N THR A 228 20.78 4.57 7.14
CA THR A 228 21.78 3.53 7.43
C THR A 228 21.68 2.36 6.45
N LEU A 229 22.80 1.64 6.24
CA LEU A 229 22.82 0.44 5.41
C LEU A 229 21.83 -0.62 5.91
N LYS A 230 21.70 -0.77 7.23
CA LYS A 230 20.73 -1.70 7.84
C LYS A 230 19.30 -1.33 7.50
N SER A 231 18.97 -0.04 7.52
CA SER A 231 17.63 0.46 7.12
C SER A 231 17.36 0.18 5.64
N ARG A 232 18.35 0.41 4.75
CA ARG A 232 18.21 0.11 3.31
C ARG A 232 18.01 -1.38 3.05
N LEU A 233 18.76 -2.24 3.73
CA LEU A 233 18.61 -3.69 3.62
C LEU A 233 17.23 -4.14 4.11
N PHE A 234 16.74 -3.57 5.22
CA PHE A 234 15.40 -3.86 5.73
C PHE A 234 14.31 -3.46 4.72
N VAL A 235 14.34 -2.23 4.21
CA VAL A 235 13.39 -1.74 3.19
C VAL A 235 13.46 -2.60 1.93
N SER A 236 14.66 -3.02 1.52
CA SER A 236 14.84 -3.93 0.39
C SER A 236 14.16 -5.28 0.60
N TRP A 237 14.22 -5.82 1.81
CA TRP A 237 13.60 -7.10 2.15
C TRP A 237 12.08 -7.00 2.29
N VAL A 238 11.57 -5.92 2.90
CA VAL A 238 10.17 -5.72 3.28
C VAL A 238 9.29 -5.25 2.11
N GLY A 239 9.64 -5.59 0.88
CA GLY A 239 8.81 -5.35 -0.30
C GLY A 239 7.69 -6.39 -0.47
N LEU A 240 6.89 -6.60 0.59
CA LEU A 240 5.80 -7.58 0.59
C LEU A 240 4.77 -7.24 -0.48
N ARG A 241 4.34 -8.25 -1.24
CA ARG A 241 3.29 -8.10 -2.25
C ARG A 241 1.95 -8.45 -1.62
N GLY A 242 1.03 -7.50 -1.66
CA GLY A 242 -0.33 -7.70 -1.17
C GLY A 242 -1.31 -8.04 -2.29
N ALA A 243 -2.58 -7.74 -2.08
CA ALA A 243 -3.62 -8.00 -3.06
C ALA A 243 -3.64 -6.96 -4.21
N VAL A 244 -3.06 -5.77 -4.03
CA VAL A 244 -3.07 -4.70 -5.05
C VAL A 244 -2.42 -5.14 -6.37
N PRO A 245 -1.24 -5.79 -6.42
CA PRO A 245 -0.70 -6.37 -7.64
C PRO A 245 -1.67 -7.31 -8.36
N ILE A 246 -2.40 -8.14 -7.61
CA ILE A 246 -3.37 -9.09 -8.21
C ILE A 246 -4.55 -8.33 -8.82
N ILE A 247 -5.05 -7.29 -8.12
CA ILE A 247 -6.09 -6.40 -8.68
C ILE A 247 -5.58 -5.76 -9.98
N PHE A 248 -4.36 -5.22 -9.99
CA PHE A 248 -3.82 -4.62 -11.20
C PHE A 248 -3.63 -5.64 -12.33
N ALA A 249 -3.37 -6.91 -12.03
CA ALA A 249 -3.32 -7.98 -13.01
C ALA A 249 -4.70 -8.35 -13.58
N THR A 250 -5.81 -7.96 -12.95
CA THR A 250 -7.15 -8.14 -13.56
C THR A 250 -7.44 -7.14 -14.67
N TYR A 251 -6.81 -5.95 -14.67
CA TYR A 251 -7.05 -4.95 -15.73
C TYR A 251 -6.68 -5.43 -17.13
N PRO A 252 -5.51 -6.08 -17.37
CA PRO A 252 -5.21 -6.70 -18.65
C PRO A 252 -6.23 -7.78 -19.05
N VAL A 253 -6.73 -8.56 -18.08
CA VAL A 253 -7.74 -9.60 -18.30
C VAL A 253 -9.06 -8.97 -18.78
N VAL A 254 -9.56 -7.96 -18.08
CA VAL A 254 -10.77 -7.22 -18.45
C VAL A 254 -10.61 -6.51 -19.81
N ALA A 255 -9.42 -6.02 -20.10
CA ALA A 255 -9.08 -5.40 -21.36
C ALA A 255 -8.83 -6.40 -22.51
N ASN A 256 -8.94 -7.71 -22.27
CA ASN A 256 -8.69 -8.78 -23.23
C ASN A 256 -7.30 -8.67 -23.91
N VAL A 257 -6.28 -8.34 -23.14
CA VAL A 257 -4.89 -8.33 -23.62
C VAL A 257 -4.43 -9.77 -23.82
N GLU A 258 -3.77 -10.06 -24.94
CA GLU A 258 -3.24 -11.40 -25.23
C GLU A 258 -2.25 -11.85 -24.12
N GLY A 259 -2.42 -13.05 -23.59
CA GLY A 259 -1.63 -13.60 -22.51
C GLY A 259 -1.94 -13.04 -21.11
N SER A 260 -3.02 -12.27 -20.95
CA SER A 260 -3.38 -11.65 -19.66
C SER A 260 -3.67 -12.66 -18.55
N ASN A 261 -4.30 -13.81 -18.85
CA ASN A 261 -4.54 -14.87 -17.87
C ASN A 261 -3.22 -15.43 -17.31
N MET A 262 -2.21 -15.57 -18.16
CA MET A 262 -0.88 -16.00 -17.73
C MET A 262 -0.22 -14.95 -16.83
N ILE A 263 -0.34 -13.64 -17.15
CA ILE A 263 0.12 -12.56 -16.28
C ILE A 263 -0.57 -12.65 -14.91
N PHE A 264 -1.89 -12.82 -14.89
CA PHE A 264 -2.67 -12.94 -13.67
C PHE A 264 -2.19 -14.11 -12.80
N ASN A 265 -2.04 -15.29 -13.39
CA ASN A 265 -1.58 -16.48 -12.67
C ASN A 265 -0.14 -16.32 -12.12
N ILE A 266 0.78 -15.71 -12.89
CA ILE A 266 2.15 -15.40 -12.44
C ILE A 266 2.12 -14.43 -11.27
N VAL A 267 1.37 -13.33 -11.37
CA VAL A 267 1.26 -12.32 -10.30
C VAL A 267 0.70 -12.93 -9.04
N PHE A 268 -0.35 -13.73 -9.17
CA PHE A 268 -0.98 -14.39 -8.04
C PHE A 268 -0.01 -15.36 -7.34
N PHE A 269 0.69 -16.19 -8.10
CA PHE A 269 1.69 -17.11 -7.58
C PHE A 269 2.82 -16.37 -6.83
N ILE A 270 3.38 -15.32 -7.44
CA ILE A 270 4.44 -14.52 -6.80
C ILE A 270 3.93 -13.86 -5.53
N THR A 271 2.69 -13.40 -5.50
CA THR A 271 2.10 -12.79 -4.30
C THR A 271 1.99 -13.80 -3.16
N ILE A 272 1.54 -15.04 -3.43
CA ILE A 272 1.52 -16.10 -2.40
C ILE A 272 2.93 -16.38 -1.88
N VAL A 273 3.90 -16.55 -2.77
CA VAL A 273 5.31 -16.79 -2.38
C VAL A 273 5.83 -15.63 -1.53
N SER A 274 5.55 -14.39 -1.92
CA SER A 274 5.94 -13.19 -1.17
C SER A 274 5.31 -13.17 0.23
N LEU A 275 4.01 -13.44 0.34
CA LEU A 275 3.31 -13.49 1.62
C LEU A 275 3.90 -14.57 2.55
N ILE A 276 4.20 -15.75 2.00
CA ILE A 276 4.78 -16.85 2.80
C ILE A 276 6.23 -16.52 3.19
N VAL A 277 7.09 -16.17 2.25
CA VAL A 277 8.53 -16.01 2.49
C VAL A 277 8.83 -14.68 3.20
N GLN A 278 8.37 -13.57 2.65
CA GLN A 278 8.64 -12.25 3.22
C GLN A 278 7.77 -12.00 4.44
N GLY A 279 6.46 -12.34 4.41
CA GLY A 279 5.54 -12.11 5.51
C GLY A 279 6.00 -12.81 6.81
N THR A 280 6.40 -14.07 6.74
CA THR A 280 6.90 -14.80 7.92
C THR A 280 8.26 -14.31 8.42
N SER A 281 9.09 -13.78 7.52
CA SER A 281 10.47 -13.39 7.85
C SER A 281 10.63 -11.91 8.25
N VAL A 282 9.63 -11.05 8.05
CA VAL A 282 9.71 -9.61 8.37
C VAL A 282 10.22 -9.36 9.79
N SER A 283 9.58 -9.98 10.78
CA SER A 283 9.92 -9.81 12.21
C SER A 283 11.31 -10.35 12.54
N PHE A 284 11.69 -11.46 11.93
CA PHE A 284 13.03 -12.03 12.08
C PHE A 284 14.10 -11.10 11.53
N VAL A 285 13.92 -10.57 10.32
CA VAL A 285 14.87 -9.64 9.68
C VAL A 285 14.96 -8.32 10.45
N ALA A 286 13.84 -7.79 10.99
CA ALA A 286 13.84 -6.61 11.84
C ALA A 286 14.72 -6.79 13.09
N ARG A 287 14.63 -7.97 13.74
CA ARG A 287 15.47 -8.33 14.90
C ARG A 287 16.92 -8.53 14.50
N LEU A 288 17.19 -9.26 13.42
CA LEU A 288 18.54 -9.54 12.92
C LEU A 288 19.33 -8.26 12.60
N LEU A 289 18.65 -7.26 12.03
CA LEU A 289 19.25 -5.96 11.72
C LEU A 289 19.25 -4.99 12.92
N HIS A 290 18.73 -5.40 14.09
CA HIS A 290 18.60 -4.58 15.31
C HIS A 290 17.77 -3.30 15.12
N LEU A 291 16.77 -3.37 14.23
CA LEU A 291 15.86 -2.26 13.90
C LEU A 291 14.54 -2.32 14.69
N SER A 292 14.30 -3.40 15.43
CA SER A 292 13.11 -3.57 16.27
C SER A 292 13.22 -2.78 17.57
N THR A 293 12.10 -2.14 17.99
CA THR A 293 11.87 -1.60 19.34
C THR A 293 10.60 -2.21 19.91
N PRO A 294 10.45 -2.29 21.23
CA PRO A 294 9.16 -2.62 21.81
C PRO A 294 8.10 -1.62 21.35
N LEU A 295 6.86 -2.08 21.24
CA LEU A 295 5.74 -1.18 21.02
C LEU A 295 5.56 -0.33 22.27
N GLU A 296 5.67 0.98 22.15
CA GLU A 296 5.35 1.88 23.25
C GLU A 296 3.86 1.76 23.58
N LYS A 297 3.55 1.56 24.86
CA LYS A 297 2.18 1.59 25.34
C LYS A 297 1.68 3.03 25.19
N THR A 298 0.85 3.28 24.20
CA THR A 298 0.08 4.52 24.14
C THR A 298 -0.92 4.50 25.29
N GLY A 299 -1.11 5.65 25.99
CA GLY A 299 -1.91 5.76 27.21
C GLY A 299 -3.36 5.27 27.15
N ASN A 300 -3.83 4.81 25.98
CA ASN A 300 -5.13 4.17 25.78
C ASN A 300 -5.23 2.74 26.38
N ASP A 301 -4.12 2.15 26.83
CA ASP A 301 -4.12 0.81 27.47
C ASP A 301 -4.83 0.79 28.84
N PHE A 302 -5.12 1.96 29.41
CA PHE A 302 -5.82 2.06 30.70
C PHE A 302 -7.35 2.12 30.60
N GLY A 303 -7.92 2.02 29.40
CA GLY A 303 -9.37 2.09 29.21
C GLY A 303 -10.00 3.46 29.52
N VAL A 304 -9.17 4.47 29.80
CA VAL A 304 -9.62 5.85 30.05
C VAL A 304 -9.51 6.64 28.78
N GLU A 305 -10.64 7.07 28.24
CA GLU A 305 -10.68 8.01 27.13
C GLU A 305 -10.39 9.42 27.63
N LEU A 306 -9.18 9.90 27.42
CA LEU A 306 -8.86 11.31 27.69
C LEU A 306 -9.38 12.18 26.54
N PRO A 307 -10.01 13.31 26.83
CA PRO A 307 -10.38 14.29 25.80
C PRO A 307 -9.14 14.76 25.03
N GLU A 308 -9.24 14.85 23.69
CA GLU A 308 -8.13 15.24 22.81
C GLU A 308 -7.56 16.67 23.07
N GLU A 309 -8.24 17.46 23.90
CA GLU A 309 -7.86 18.85 24.21
C GLU A 309 -6.97 19.01 25.46
N ILE A 310 -6.65 17.91 26.15
CA ILE A 310 -5.81 17.98 27.35
C ILE A 310 -4.38 17.60 26.96
N ASP A 311 -3.51 18.60 26.93
CA ASP A 311 -2.05 18.45 26.74
C ASP A 311 -1.42 17.89 28.04
N THR A 312 -1.80 16.65 28.40
CA THR A 312 -1.27 15.96 29.58
C THR A 312 -0.69 14.62 29.20
N ASP A 313 0.56 14.40 29.59
CA ASP A 313 1.20 13.09 29.53
C ASP A 313 0.67 12.22 30.69
N LEU A 314 0.16 11.01 30.37
CA LEU A 314 -0.13 9.99 31.36
C LEU A 314 1.18 9.45 31.91
N SER A 315 1.45 9.69 33.18
CA SER A 315 2.57 9.10 33.93
C SER A 315 2.05 7.98 34.83
N ASP A 316 2.75 6.85 34.87
CA ASP A 316 2.53 5.78 35.85
C ASP A 316 2.94 6.33 37.24
N MET A 317 1.97 6.51 38.12
CA MET A 317 2.23 6.86 39.51
C MET A 317 2.12 5.59 40.36
N THR A 318 3.23 5.18 40.95
CA THR A 318 3.24 4.07 41.90
C THR A 318 2.68 4.61 43.25
N ILE A 319 1.44 4.23 43.58
CA ILE A 319 0.82 4.55 44.86
C ILE A 319 1.46 3.68 45.92
N THR A 320 2.20 4.28 46.84
CA THR A 320 2.70 3.57 48.01
C THR A 320 1.61 3.50 49.09
N MET A 321 1.67 2.46 49.96
CA MET A 321 0.70 2.27 51.05
C MET A 321 0.62 3.48 52.02
N GLU A 322 1.66 4.30 52.09
CA GLU A 322 1.68 5.55 52.88
C GLU A 322 0.74 6.62 52.27
N MET A 323 0.67 6.73 50.92
CA MET A 323 -0.23 7.68 50.26
C MET A 323 -1.71 7.32 50.41
N LEU A 324 -2.02 6.02 50.55
CA LEU A 324 -3.39 5.55 50.78
C LEU A 324 -3.85 5.89 52.22
N ASN A 325 -2.95 5.85 53.21
CA ASN A 325 -3.27 6.17 54.59
C ASN A 325 -3.42 7.69 54.86
N GLU A 326 -2.78 8.56 54.04
CA GLU A 326 -2.96 9.99 54.11
C GLU A 326 -4.25 10.49 53.43
N ALA A 327 -4.84 9.74 52.54
CA ALA A 327 -6.10 10.09 51.86
C ALA A 327 -7.35 9.79 52.73
N ASP A 328 -7.22 8.99 53.79
CA ASP A 328 -8.30 8.62 54.70
C ASP A 328 -8.33 9.49 55.99
N THR A 329 -7.47 10.50 56.10
CA THR A 329 -7.47 11.51 57.21
C THR A 329 -7.89 12.87 56.67
#